data_e50772b7bf898289d0ed9305d7f9a36c
#
_entry.id   e50772b7bf898289d0ed9305d7f9a36c
#
_cell.length_a   1.000
_cell.length_b   1.000
_cell.length_c   1.000
_cell.angle_alpha   90.00
_cell.angle_beta   90.00
_cell.angle_gamma   90.00
#
_symmetry.space_group_name_H-M   'P 1'
#
loop_
_entity.id
_entity.type
_entity.pdbx_description
1 polymer ?
#
loop_
_entity_poly.entity_id
_entity_poly.type
_entity_poly.pdbx_seq_one_letter_code
_entity_poly.pdbx_strand_id
1 'polypeptide(L)'
;MNKKIIAMIVLLMVLSTAASASAVVSVGVKKGDWIEYNATYTGTPPEGHDVNWARMEILNVQGAEITLNITTRSPNGEYFSETVTLNLETGELGDDFIIPANLKDVDEFFDKTAGNITIGSVESRTYAGATRVVVIGSKQQSIDYWDQSTGVLLEGNSTFADYTMITKVDKTNLWVSQQAGLDQTILIALALVAIIVVVIAVVFVARRKKK
;
A
#
# COMPACT_ATOMS: atom_id res chain seq x y z
N MET A 1 46.14 -0.94 42.67
CA MET A 1 45.48 -0.45 41.41
C MET A 1 44.70 0.83 41.76
N ASN A 2 44.90 1.87 41.01
CA ASN A 2 44.42 3.24 41.40
C ASN A 2 42.90 3.30 41.23
N LYS A 3 42.14 3.70 42.25
CA LYS A 3 40.65 3.77 42.27
C LYS A 3 40.09 4.53 41.06
N LYS A 4 40.84 5.50 40.53
CA LYS A 4 40.47 6.26 39.33
C LYS A 4 40.53 5.40 38.03
N ILE A 5 41.47 4.44 37.96
CA ILE A 5 41.60 3.51 36.81
C ILE A 5 40.46 2.49 36.81
N ILE A 6 40.06 2.00 38.00
CA ILE A 6 38.92 1.09 38.13
C ILE A 6 37.62 1.80 37.74
N ALA A 7 37.40 3.02 38.19
CA ALA A 7 36.22 3.81 37.82
C ALA A 7 36.14 4.09 36.29
N MET A 8 37.29 4.34 35.66
CA MET A 8 37.36 4.58 34.20
C MET A 8 37.10 3.29 33.39
N ILE A 9 37.58 2.13 33.86
CA ILE A 9 37.30 0.83 33.21
C ILE A 9 35.81 0.45 33.37
N VAL A 10 35.20 0.68 34.54
CA VAL A 10 33.78 0.43 34.73
C VAL A 10 32.93 1.38 33.88
N LEU A 11 33.31 2.64 33.75
CA LEU A 11 32.61 3.58 32.85
C LEU A 11 32.73 3.19 31.38
N LEU A 12 33.90 2.67 30.95
CA LEU A 12 34.08 2.17 29.58
C LEU A 12 33.25 0.92 29.29
N MET A 13 33.10 0.01 30.29
CA MET A 13 32.25 -1.18 30.12
C MET A 13 30.76 -0.86 30.07
N VAL A 14 30.30 0.19 30.74
CA VAL A 14 28.89 0.63 30.68
C VAL A 14 28.55 1.31 29.34
N LEU A 15 29.54 1.94 28.69
CA LEU A 15 29.31 2.55 27.35
C LEU A 15 29.27 1.53 26.21
N SER A 16 29.77 0.29 26.40
CA SER A 16 29.82 -0.72 25.33
C SER A 16 28.55 -1.55 25.16
N THR A 17 27.52 -1.34 25.98
CA THR A 17 26.19 -1.95 25.80
C THR A 17 25.24 -1.02 25.02
N ALA A 18 25.75 -0.37 23.96
CA ALA A 18 24.85 0.13 22.92
C ALA A 18 24.28 -1.10 22.22
N ALA A 19 23.16 -1.61 22.74
CA ALA A 19 22.36 -2.59 22.06
C ALA A 19 22.04 -2.00 20.67
N SER A 20 22.53 -2.63 19.61
CA SER A 20 22.07 -2.35 18.27
C SER A 20 20.58 -2.67 18.27
N ALA A 21 19.74 -1.65 18.43
CA ALA A 21 18.30 -1.80 18.18
C ALA A 21 18.19 -2.13 16.69
N SER A 22 18.03 -3.40 16.37
CA SER A 22 17.55 -3.79 15.04
C SER A 22 16.26 -3.02 14.83
N ALA A 23 16.20 -2.21 13.79
CA ALA A 23 14.96 -1.53 13.43
C ALA A 23 13.90 -2.63 13.22
N VAL A 24 12.86 -2.61 14.02
CA VAL A 24 11.75 -3.56 13.90
C VAL A 24 11.10 -3.27 12.55
N VAL A 25 11.10 -4.27 11.66
CA VAL A 25 10.43 -4.16 10.36
C VAL A 25 8.95 -3.87 10.58
N SER A 26 8.46 -2.81 9.96
CA SER A 26 7.06 -2.41 10.06
C SER A 26 6.19 -3.22 9.11
N VAL A 27 5.18 -3.91 9.63
CA VAL A 27 4.15 -4.61 8.83
C VAL A 27 2.89 -3.76 8.81
N GLY A 28 2.43 -3.37 7.63
CA GLY A 28 1.29 -2.46 7.47
C GLY A 28 -0.04 -3.16 7.13
N VAL A 29 -0.03 -4.48 7.02
CA VAL A 29 -1.21 -5.30 6.72
C VAL A 29 -1.60 -6.18 7.90
N LYS A 30 -2.83 -6.69 7.90
CA LYS A 30 -3.38 -7.59 8.91
C LYS A 30 -4.22 -8.70 8.28
N LYS A 31 -4.48 -9.74 9.04
CA LYS A 31 -5.39 -10.84 8.64
C LYS A 31 -6.73 -10.30 8.16
N GLY A 32 -7.19 -10.80 7.02
CA GLY A 32 -8.44 -10.42 6.36
C GLY A 32 -8.32 -9.23 5.42
N ASP A 33 -7.15 -8.59 5.32
CA ASP A 33 -6.88 -7.62 4.27
C ASP A 33 -6.78 -8.34 2.92
N TRP A 34 -7.27 -7.69 1.88
CA TRP A 34 -7.21 -8.24 0.52
C TRP A 34 -7.02 -7.13 -0.52
N ILE A 35 -6.42 -7.53 -1.65
CA ILE A 35 -6.15 -6.65 -2.79
C ILE A 35 -6.43 -7.42 -4.08
N GLU A 36 -7.07 -6.76 -5.06
CA GLU A 36 -7.27 -7.25 -6.42
C GLU A 36 -6.45 -6.41 -7.39
N TYR A 37 -5.83 -7.07 -8.34
CA TYR A 37 -5.00 -6.47 -9.38
C TYR A 37 -5.54 -6.82 -10.76
N ASN A 38 -5.42 -5.87 -11.69
CA ASN A 38 -5.48 -6.12 -13.11
C ASN A 38 -4.07 -6.03 -13.71
N ALA A 39 -3.74 -6.97 -14.58
CA ALA A 39 -2.51 -6.94 -15.36
C ALA A 39 -2.84 -6.68 -16.84
N THR A 40 -2.08 -5.80 -17.47
CA THR A 40 -2.17 -5.46 -18.89
C THR A 40 -0.81 -5.63 -19.55
N TYR A 41 -0.81 -6.04 -20.80
CA TYR A 41 0.40 -6.36 -21.54
C TYR A 41 0.48 -5.55 -22.84
N THR A 42 1.71 -5.19 -23.22
CA THR A 42 2.06 -4.71 -24.56
C THR A 42 3.11 -5.66 -25.10
N GLY A 43 2.91 -6.19 -26.29
CA GLY A 43 3.70 -7.31 -26.82
C GLY A 43 3.09 -8.67 -26.48
N THR A 44 3.88 -9.73 -26.57
CA THR A 44 3.38 -11.11 -26.39
C THR A 44 4.11 -11.77 -25.23
N PRO A 45 3.47 -11.90 -24.05
CA PRO A 45 4.05 -12.64 -22.94
C PRO A 45 4.16 -14.13 -23.30
N PRO A 46 5.12 -14.88 -22.73
CA PRO A 46 5.18 -16.33 -22.87
C PRO A 46 3.92 -17.01 -22.33
N GLU A 47 3.64 -18.21 -22.82
CA GLU A 47 2.54 -19.04 -22.33
C GLU A 47 2.66 -19.25 -20.81
N GLY A 48 1.54 -19.07 -20.09
CA GLY A 48 1.48 -19.14 -18.63
C GLY A 48 1.93 -17.87 -17.89
N HIS A 49 2.40 -16.84 -18.60
CA HIS A 49 2.75 -15.53 -18.03
C HIS A 49 1.75 -14.43 -18.42
N ASP A 50 0.59 -14.80 -18.90
CA ASP A 50 -0.46 -13.91 -19.42
C ASP A 50 -1.61 -13.70 -18.42
N VAL A 51 -1.36 -13.89 -17.12
CA VAL A 51 -2.33 -13.66 -16.05
C VAL A 51 -2.87 -12.24 -16.12
N ASN A 52 -4.20 -12.09 -16.26
CA ASN A 52 -4.84 -10.78 -16.43
C ASN A 52 -5.51 -10.24 -15.17
N TRP A 53 -5.65 -11.06 -14.14
CA TRP A 53 -6.22 -10.69 -12.85
C TRP A 53 -5.60 -11.53 -11.72
N ALA A 54 -5.38 -10.90 -10.58
CA ALA A 54 -4.94 -11.58 -9.37
C ALA A 54 -5.66 -11.00 -8.14
N ARG A 55 -5.87 -11.85 -7.12
CA ARG A 55 -6.31 -11.46 -5.78
C ARG A 55 -5.37 -12.02 -4.75
N MET A 56 -4.90 -11.16 -3.89
CA MET A 56 -4.12 -11.50 -2.73
C MET A 56 -4.96 -11.30 -1.47
N GLU A 57 -4.97 -12.28 -0.56
CA GLU A 57 -5.69 -12.23 0.71
C GLU A 57 -4.76 -12.62 1.86
N ILE A 58 -4.66 -11.78 2.88
CA ILE A 58 -3.81 -12.00 4.05
C ILE A 58 -4.50 -12.98 5.00
N LEU A 59 -3.92 -14.17 5.13
CA LEU A 59 -4.45 -15.24 5.99
C LEU A 59 -3.96 -15.13 7.42
N ASN A 60 -2.69 -14.71 7.62
CA ASN A 60 -2.08 -14.56 8.92
C ASN A 60 -0.95 -13.54 8.89
N VAL A 61 -0.69 -12.89 10.03
CA VAL A 61 0.49 -12.03 10.26
C VAL A 61 1.06 -12.36 11.63
N GLN A 62 2.34 -12.72 11.68
CA GLN A 62 3.05 -13.02 12.91
C GLN A 62 4.45 -12.37 12.90
N GLY A 63 4.61 -11.26 13.61
CA GLY A 63 5.83 -10.46 13.52
C GLY A 63 6.04 -9.93 12.10
N ALA A 64 7.18 -10.21 11.50
CA ALA A 64 7.50 -9.87 10.12
C ALA A 64 7.03 -10.92 9.09
N GLU A 65 6.46 -12.03 9.53
CA GLU A 65 5.98 -13.11 8.67
C GLU A 65 4.52 -12.88 8.28
N ILE A 66 4.23 -12.98 6.98
CA ILE A 66 2.91 -12.78 6.40
C ILE A 66 2.56 -14.00 5.56
N THR A 67 1.51 -14.74 5.95
CA THR A 67 0.95 -15.82 5.14
C THR A 67 -0.21 -15.27 4.34
N LEU A 68 -0.20 -15.47 3.03
CA LEU A 68 -1.25 -14.99 2.14
C LEU A 68 -1.63 -16.04 1.10
N ASN A 69 -2.85 -15.94 0.60
CA ASN A 69 -3.32 -16.70 -0.54
C ASN A 69 -3.33 -15.82 -1.78
N ILE A 70 -2.73 -16.30 -2.87
CA ILE A 70 -2.76 -15.64 -4.17
C ILE A 70 -3.65 -16.46 -5.09
N THR A 71 -4.69 -15.84 -5.63
CA THR A 71 -5.53 -16.42 -6.67
C THR A 71 -5.32 -15.63 -7.94
N THR A 72 -4.95 -16.30 -9.02
CA THR A 72 -4.77 -15.70 -10.35
C THR A 72 -5.82 -16.22 -11.32
N ARG A 73 -6.07 -15.45 -12.39
CA ARG A 73 -6.93 -15.85 -13.49
C ARG A 73 -6.22 -15.61 -14.82
N SER A 74 -6.15 -16.66 -15.61
CA SER A 74 -5.65 -16.61 -16.99
C SER A 74 -6.71 -16.07 -17.97
N PRO A 75 -6.33 -15.61 -19.17
CA PRO A 75 -7.27 -15.12 -20.19
C PRO A 75 -8.31 -16.14 -20.64
N ASN A 76 -8.00 -17.44 -20.58
CA ASN A 76 -8.93 -18.54 -20.87
C ASN A 76 -10.00 -18.75 -19.79
N GLY A 77 -9.92 -17.98 -18.66
CA GLY A 77 -10.86 -18.03 -17.54
C GLY A 77 -10.51 -19.04 -16.45
N GLU A 78 -9.40 -19.76 -16.57
CA GLU A 78 -8.93 -20.69 -15.53
C GLU A 78 -8.38 -19.94 -14.32
N TYR A 79 -8.67 -20.46 -13.12
CA TYR A 79 -8.18 -19.94 -11.86
C TYR A 79 -7.13 -20.87 -11.28
N PHE A 80 -6.04 -20.30 -10.80
CA PHE A 80 -5.04 -20.96 -10.00
C PHE A 80 -4.94 -20.27 -8.63
N SER A 81 -4.73 -21.04 -7.57
CA SER A 81 -4.60 -20.49 -6.21
C SER A 81 -3.49 -21.19 -5.46
N GLU A 82 -2.67 -20.40 -4.76
CA GLU A 82 -1.58 -20.89 -3.92
C GLU A 82 -1.48 -20.10 -2.64
N THR A 83 -0.95 -20.75 -1.60
CA THR A 83 -0.62 -20.09 -0.34
C THR A 83 0.88 -19.92 -0.25
N VAL A 84 1.31 -18.67 -0.02
CA VAL A 84 2.72 -18.32 0.15
C VAL A 84 2.95 -17.66 1.50
N THR A 85 4.17 -17.74 2.00
CA THR A 85 4.60 -17.05 3.21
C THR A 85 5.75 -16.13 2.85
N LEU A 86 5.59 -14.85 3.18
CA LEU A 86 6.62 -13.82 3.05
C LEU A 86 7.25 -13.58 4.42
N ASN A 87 8.51 -13.13 4.42
CA ASN A 87 9.16 -12.66 5.63
C ASN A 87 9.91 -11.36 5.34
N LEU A 88 9.34 -10.24 5.83
CA LEU A 88 9.88 -8.91 5.56
C LEU A 88 11.23 -8.65 6.26
N GLU A 89 11.58 -9.41 7.29
CA GLU A 89 12.86 -9.27 8.00
C GLU A 89 13.99 -9.97 7.25
N THR A 90 13.71 -11.13 6.65
CA THR A 90 14.71 -11.92 5.91
C THR A 90 14.79 -11.56 4.43
N GLY A 91 13.85 -10.72 3.94
CA GLY A 91 13.74 -10.35 2.54
C GLY A 91 13.14 -11.44 1.64
N GLU A 92 12.43 -12.41 2.22
CA GLU A 92 11.65 -13.40 1.45
C GLU A 92 10.32 -12.75 1.04
N LEU A 93 10.36 -11.89 0.00
CA LEU A 93 9.25 -11.03 -0.40
C LEU A 93 8.45 -11.58 -1.59
N GLY A 94 8.90 -12.68 -2.20
CA GLY A 94 8.31 -13.22 -3.42
C GLY A 94 8.47 -12.23 -4.58
N ASP A 95 7.37 -11.78 -5.15
CA ASP A 95 7.37 -10.79 -6.24
C ASP A 95 7.21 -9.34 -5.71
N ASP A 96 7.59 -9.07 -4.44
CA ASP A 96 7.51 -7.76 -3.76
C ASP A 96 6.10 -7.15 -3.72
N PHE A 97 5.07 -7.98 -3.68
CA PHE A 97 3.71 -7.51 -3.48
C PHE A 97 3.51 -6.83 -2.13
N ILE A 98 4.34 -7.17 -1.14
CA ILE A 98 4.36 -6.52 0.17
C ILE A 98 5.81 -6.29 0.59
N ILE A 99 6.14 -5.04 0.89
CA ILE A 99 7.43 -4.59 1.44
C ILE A 99 7.24 -4.03 2.85
N PRO A 100 8.30 -3.74 3.61
CA PRO A 100 8.18 -3.02 4.88
C PRO A 100 7.39 -1.72 4.73
N ALA A 101 6.45 -1.48 5.65
CA ALA A 101 5.65 -0.27 5.66
C ALA A 101 6.41 0.94 6.24
N ASN A 102 5.90 2.15 5.95
CA ASN A 102 6.40 3.43 6.45
C ASN A 102 7.81 3.82 5.98
N LEU A 103 8.28 3.22 4.89
CA LEU A 103 9.52 3.64 4.22
C LEU A 103 9.40 5.07 3.70
N LYS A 104 10.54 5.76 3.63
CA LYS A 104 10.67 7.15 3.18
C LYS A 104 11.64 7.22 2.01
N ASP A 105 11.78 8.40 1.45
CA ASP A 105 12.82 8.69 0.47
C ASP A 105 14.22 8.34 1.03
N VAL A 106 15.02 7.69 0.21
CA VAL A 106 16.36 7.13 0.49
C VAL A 106 16.41 5.98 1.50
N ASP A 107 15.26 5.53 2.06
CA ASP A 107 15.23 4.30 2.85
C ASP A 107 15.49 3.08 1.94
N GLU A 108 15.98 2.00 2.53
CA GLU A 108 16.24 0.75 1.84
C GLU A 108 15.50 -0.41 2.49
N PHE A 109 15.15 -1.39 1.70
CA PHE A 109 14.72 -2.70 2.17
C PHE A 109 15.48 -3.80 1.42
N PHE A 110 15.62 -4.95 2.06
CA PHE A 110 16.32 -6.07 1.48
C PHE A 110 15.34 -7.05 0.84
N ASP A 111 15.59 -7.40 -0.42
CA ASP A 111 14.96 -8.50 -1.13
C ASP A 111 16.02 -9.59 -1.38
N LYS A 112 15.72 -10.83 -1.00
CA LYS A 112 16.65 -11.95 -1.11
C LYS A 112 17.05 -12.27 -2.55
N THR A 113 16.21 -11.90 -3.51
CA THR A 113 16.41 -12.16 -4.94
C THR A 113 17.12 -10.99 -5.63
N ALA A 114 16.71 -9.76 -5.31
CA ALA A 114 17.17 -8.55 -5.98
C ALA A 114 18.27 -7.78 -5.21
N GLY A 115 18.48 -8.10 -3.91
CA GLY A 115 19.40 -7.37 -3.04
C GLY A 115 18.74 -6.17 -2.38
N ASN A 116 19.52 -5.14 -2.02
CA ASN A 116 18.99 -3.92 -1.45
C ASN A 116 18.27 -3.08 -2.51
N ILE A 117 17.05 -2.69 -2.22
CA ILE A 117 16.24 -1.82 -3.04
C ILE A 117 16.07 -0.49 -2.31
N THR A 118 16.47 0.60 -2.96
CA THR A 118 16.38 1.96 -2.42
C THR A 118 15.08 2.62 -2.88
N ILE A 119 14.38 3.28 -1.96
CA ILE A 119 13.24 4.14 -2.29
C ILE A 119 13.80 5.44 -2.91
N GLY A 120 13.48 5.67 -4.17
CA GLY A 120 13.98 6.82 -4.94
C GLY A 120 13.10 8.06 -4.86
N SER A 121 11.84 7.92 -4.47
CA SER A 121 10.93 9.06 -4.28
C SER A 121 9.66 8.66 -3.52
N VAL A 122 8.99 9.69 -3.00
CA VAL A 122 7.68 9.58 -2.32
C VAL A 122 6.74 10.61 -2.93
N GLU A 123 5.56 10.19 -3.35
CA GLU A 123 4.56 11.08 -3.96
C GLU A 123 3.13 10.67 -3.61
N SER A 124 2.15 11.49 -4.00
CA SER A 124 0.72 11.17 -3.83
C SER A 124 0.11 10.77 -5.17
N ARG A 125 -0.56 9.61 -5.22
CA ARG A 125 -1.29 9.10 -6.38
C ARG A 125 -2.65 8.55 -5.99
N THR A 126 -3.55 8.42 -6.96
CA THR A 126 -4.89 7.85 -6.73
C THR A 126 -4.93 6.40 -7.20
N TYR A 127 -5.30 5.48 -6.28
CA TYR A 127 -5.47 4.06 -6.53
C TYR A 127 -6.75 3.55 -5.88
N ALA A 128 -7.49 2.69 -6.58
CA ALA A 128 -8.76 2.11 -6.10
C ALA A 128 -9.67 3.15 -5.44
N GLY A 129 -9.77 4.33 -6.06
CA GLY A 129 -10.65 5.43 -5.63
C GLY A 129 -10.19 6.23 -4.41
N ALA A 130 -8.95 6.08 -3.94
CA ALA A 130 -8.40 6.87 -2.84
C ALA A 130 -7.02 7.46 -3.17
N THR A 131 -6.73 8.66 -2.66
CA THR A 131 -5.38 9.24 -2.72
C THR A 131 -4.50 8.57 -1.68
N ARG A 132 -3.35 8.03 -2.13
CA ARG A 132 -2.39 7.31 -1.30
C ARG A 132 -1.02 7.98 -1.39
N VAL A 133 -0.27 7.94 -0.29
CA VAL A 133 1.16 8.27 -0.32
C VAL A 133 1.90 7.02 -0.79
N VAL A 134 2.71 7.18 -1.83
CA VAL A 134 3.35 6.09 -2.55
C VAL A 134 4.85 6.23 -2.44
N VAL A 135 5.52 5.14 -2.12
CA VAL A 135 6.98 5.01 -2.22
C VAL A 135 7.32 4.28 -3.52
N ILE A 136 8.37 4.74 -4.20
CA ILE A 136 8.76 4.25 -5.52
C ILE A 136 10.17 3.71 -5.45
N GLY A 137 10.36 2.48 -5.93
CA GLY A 137 11.66 1.86 -6.10
C GLY A 137 11.81 1.24 -7.48
N SER A 138 13.05 1.04 -7.89
CA SER A 138 13.37 0.42 -9.17
C SER A 138 14.20 -0.84 -8.95
N LYS A 139 13.85 -1.89 -9.66
CA LYS A 139 14.62 -3.12 -9.83
C LYS A 139 15.10 -3.21 -11.28
N GLN A 140 15.88 -4.24 -11.61
CA GLN A 140 16.52 -4.39 -12.93
C GLN A 140 15.59 -4.16 -14.13
N GLN A 141 14.34 -4.61 -14.05
CA GLN A 141 13.37 -4.58 -15.15
C GLN A 141 12.02 -3.97 -14.74
N SER A 142 11.88 -3.51 -13.49
CA SER A 142 10.62 -2.95 -12.99
C SER A 142 10.81 -1.63 -12.26
N ILE A 143 9.75 -0.83 -12.30
CA ILE A 143 9.51 0.33 -11.44
C ILE A 143 8.23 0.01 -10.68
N ASP A 144 8.36 -0.05 -9.37
CA ASP A 144 7.28 -0.48 -8.50
C ASP A 144 6.86 0.65 -7.56
N TYR A 145 5.56 0.72 -7.32
CA TYR A 145 4.87 1.75 -6.54
C TYR A 145 4.13 1.08 -5.39
N TRP A 146 4.59 1.29 -4.16
CA TRP A 146 3.94 0.71 -2.97
C TRP A 146 3.25 1.78 -2.14
N ASP A 147 2.15 1.42 -1.53
CA ASP A 147 1.50 2.25 -0.51
C ASP A 147 2.42 2.40 0.72
N GLN A 148 2.79 3.61 1.07
CA GLN A 148 3.72 3.87 2.16
C GLN A 148 3.23 3.27 3.48
N SER A 149 1.94 3.39 3.79
CA SER A 149 1.39 3.01 5.09
C SER A 149 1.21 1.51 5.26
N THR A 150 0.97 0.78 4.17
CA THR A 150 0.71 -0.67 4.20
C THR A 150 1.85 -1.50 3.64
N GLY A 151 2.74 -0.92 2.85
CA GLY A 151 3.78 -1.62 2.11
C GLY A 151 3.26 -2.41 0.90
N VAL A 152 1.96 -2.33 0.59
CA VAL A 152 1.35 -3.12 -0.49
C VAL A 152 1.62 -2.50 -1.85
N LEU A 153 1.95 -3.32 -2.84
CA LEU A 153 2.13 -2.91 -4.23
C LEU A 153 0.83 -2.29 -4.78
N LEU A 154 0.94 -1.10 -5.35
CA LEU A 154 -0.17 -0.39 -5.99
C LEU A 154 -0.10 -0.48 -7.51
N GLU A 155 1.12 -0.40 -8.05
CA GLU A 155 1.40 -0.51 -9.47
C GLU A 155 2.82 -1.05 -9.67
N GLY A 156 2.99 -1.98 -10.59
CA GLY A 156 4.28 -2.50 -11.03
C GLY A 156 4.39 -2.38 -12.55
N ASN A 157 5.46 -1.75 -13.03
CA ASN A 157 5.73 -1.58 -14.46
C ASN A 157 7.00 -2.37 -14.81
N SER A 158 6.82 -3.55 -15.38
CA SER A 158 7.92 -4.45 -15.74
C SER A 158 8.14 -4.48 -17.25
N THR A 159 9.39 -4.34 -17.68
CA THR A 159 9.79 -4.35 -19.08
C THR A 159 10.71 -5.53 -19.34
N PHE A 160 10.27 -6.44 -20.21
CA PHE A 160 11.00 -7.61 -20.69
C PHE A 160 11.41 -7.41 -22.14
N ALA A 161 12.18 -8.35 -22.71
CA ALA A 161 12.67 -8.24 -24.07
C ALA A 161 11.54 -8.12 -25.12
N ASP A 162 10.47 -8.92 -24.95
CA ASP A 162 9.42 -9.08 -25.95
C ASP A 162 8.06 -8.51 -25.53
N TYR A 163 7.94 -8.07 -24.27
CA TYR A 163 6.69 -7.51 -23.73
C TYR A 163 6.91 -6.59 -22.55
N THR A 164 5.92 -5.75 -22.29
CA THR A 164 5.82 -4.96 -21.06
C THR A 164 4.57 -5.37 -20.31
N MET A 165 4.65 -5.48 -19.00
CA MET A 165 3.52 -5.78 -18.11
C MET A 165 3.29 -4.62 -17.16
N ILE A 166 2.03 -4.20 -17.04
CA ILE A 166 1.59 -3.25 -16.01
C ILE A 166 0.60 -3.96 -15.12
N THR A 167 0.98 -4.16 -13.87
CA THR A 167 0.10 -4.67 -12.80
C THR A 167 -0.39 -3.47 -11.99
N LYS A 168 -1.69 -3.35 -11.77
CA LYS A 168 -2.27 -2.22 -11.05
C LYS A 168 -3.41 -2.66 -10.14
N VAL A 169 -3.45 -2.10 -8.92
CA VAL A 169 -4.54 -2.33 -7.99
C VAL A 169 -5.87 -1.83 -8.57
N ASP A 170 -6.89 -2.70 -8.54
CA ASP A 170 -8.26 -2.40 -8.97
C ASP A 170 -9.17 -2.17 -7.76
N LYS A 171 -9.14 -3.10 -6.80
CA LYS A 171 -9.97 -3.06 -5.58
C LYS A 171 -9.20 -3.54 -4.36
N THR A 172 -9.65 -3.08 -3.19
CA THR A 172 -9.08 -3.50 -1.90
C THR A 172 -10.03 -3.15 -0.76
N ASN A 173 -9.83 -3.79 0.41
CA ASN A 173 -10.44 -3.36 1.67
C ASN A 173 -9.46 -2.63 2.59
N LEU A 174 -8.22 -2.40 2.17
CA LEU A 174 -7.21 -1.66 2.96
C LEU A 174 -7.59 -0.20 3.19
N TRP A 175 -8.39 0.37 2.30
CA TRP A 175 -8.94 1.72 2.41
C TRP A 175 -10.32 1.80 1.78
N VAL A 176 -11.07 2.81 2.21
CA VAL A 176 -12.35 3.14 1.58
C VAL A 176 -12.08 4.05 0.39
N SER A 177 -12.67 3.73 -0.78
CA SER A 177 -12.63 4.64 -1.91
C SER A 177 -13.25 5.98 -1.48
N GLN A 178 -12.51 7.07 -1.68
CA GLN A 178 -13.08 8.40 -1.60
C GLN A 178 -14.00 8.54 -2.83
N GLN A 179 -15.19 7.96 -2.75
CA GLN A 179 -16.22 8.32 -3.70
C GLN A 179 -16.26 9.86 -3.70
N ALA A 180 -16.26 10.47 -4.90
CA ALA A 180 -16.58 11.87 -5.05
C ALA A 180 -18.04 12.06 -4.58
N GLY A 181 -18.23 11.94 -3.27
CA GLY A 181 -19.42 12.40 -2.57
C GLY A 181 -19.51 13.87 -2.92
N LEU A 182 -20.73 14.34 -3.25
CA LEU A 182 -20.99 15.76 -3.34
C LEU A 182 -20.28 16.41 -2.15
N ASP A 183 -19.34 17.30 -2.46
CA ASP A 183 -18.54 18.01 -1.46
C ASP A 183 -19.48 18.40 -0.32
N GLN A 184 -19.11 18.13 0.92
CA GLN A 184 -19.96 18.42 2.09
C GLN A 184 -20.43 19.88 2.06
N THR A 185 -19.64 20.77 1.47
CA THR A 185 -19.97 22.17 1.17
C THR A 185 -21.16 22.28 0.21
N ILE A 186 -21.21 21.43 -0.82
CA ILE A 186 -22.34 21.39 -1.78
C ILE A 186 -23.61 20.87 -1.10
N LEU A 187 -23.49 19.82 -0.27
CA LEU A 187 -24.64 19.29 0.49
C LEU A 187 -25.19 20.33 1.46
N ILE A 188 -24.33 21.05 2.17
CA ILE A 188 -24.73 22.14 3.07
C ILE A 188 -25.38 23.28 2.28
N ALA A 189 -24.83 23.67 1.12
CA ALA A 189 -25.39 24.70 0.27
C ALA A 189 -26.78 24.31 -0.25
N LEU A 190 -26.98 23.06 -0.69
CA LEU A 190 -28.28 22.54 -1.12
C LEU A 190 -29.30 22.53 0.01
N ALA A 191 -28.89 22.15 1.23
CA ALA A 191 -29.75 22.17 2.41
C ALA A 191 -30.20 23.61 2.76
N LEU A 192 -29.29 24.60 2.71
CA LEU A 192 -29.60 25.99 2.94
C LEU A 192 -30.56 26.55 1.90
N VAL A 193 -30.38 26.23 0.61
CA VAL A 193 -31.31 26.64 -0.46
C VAL A 193 -32.69 26.04 -0.21
N ALA A 194 -32.80 24.77 0.17
CA ALA A 194 -34.07 24.13 0.48
C ALA A 194 -34.80 24.83 1.64
N ILE A 195 -34.09 25.21 2.71
CA ILE A 195 -34.63 25.93 3.86
C ILE A 195 -35.17 27.32 3.41
N ILE A 196 -34.41 28.04 2.61
CA ILE A 196 -34.81 29.38 2.10
C ILE A 196 -36.10 29.27 1.27
N VAL A 197 -36.21 28.27 0.40
CA VAL A 197 -37.43 28.05 -0.42
C VAL A 197 -38.64 27.76 0.46
N VAL A 198 -38.48 26.92 1.49
CA VAL A 198 -39.55 26.62 2.45
C VAL A 198 -40.00 27.89 3.19
N VAL A 199 -39.07 28.70 3.68
CA VAL A 199 -39.39 29.95 4.39
C VAL A 199 -40.15 30.93 3.47
N ILE A 200 -39.71 31.10 2.23
CA ILE A 200 -40.40 31.94 1.24
C ILE A 200 -41.83 31.44 1.00
N ALA A 201 -42.00 30.12 0.81
CA ALA A 201 -43.32 29.54 0.61
C ALA A 201 -44.26 29.76 1.80
N VAL A 202 -43.78 29.59 3.03
CA VAL A 202 -44.56 29.82 4.26
C VAL A 202 -44.96 31.29 4.38
N VAL A 203 -44.04 32.22 4.15
CA VAL A 203 -44.33 33.68 4.18
C VAL A 203 -45.35 34.05 3.12
N PHE A 204 -45.23 33.48 1.92
CA PHE A 204 -46.19 33.75 0.82
C PHE A 204 -47.59 33.27 1.14
N VAL A 205 -47.74 32.05 1.70
CA VAL A 205 -49.02 31.48 2.15
C VAL A 205 -49.63 32.30 3.30
N ALA A 206 -48.78 32.68 4.27
CA ALA A 206 -49.22 33.52 5.40
C ALA A 206 -49.76 34.88 4.97
N ARG A 207 -49.12 35.52 3.97
CA ARG A 207 -49.55 36.79 3.41
C ARG A 207 -50.86 36.68 2.62
N ARG A 208 -51.10 35.56 1.92
CA ARG A 208 -52.38 35.32 1.21
C ARG A 208 -53.56 35.12 2.13
N LYS A 209 -53.37 34.58 3.35
CA LYS A 209 -54.46 34.37 4.33
C LYS A 209 -54.85 35.65 5.08
N LYS A 210 -54.09 36.75 4.95
CA LYS A 210 -54.38 38.05 5.60
C LYS A 210 -55.04 39.08 4.66
N LYS A 211 -55.31 38.68 3.42
CA LYS A 211 -56.16 39.39 2.48
C LYS A 211 -57.50 38.67 2.32
#